data_44880de0bb27eb617fc17f356ddd2af4
#
_entry.id   44880de0bb27eb617fc17f356ddd2af4
#
_cell.length_a   1.000
_cell.length_b   1.000
_cell.length_c   1.000
_cell.angle_alpha   90.00
_cell.angle_beta   90.00
_cell.angle_gamma   90.00
#
_symmetry.space_group_name_H-M   'P 1'
#
loop_
_entity.id
_entity.type
_entity.pdbx_description
1 polymer ?
#
loop_
_entity_poly.entity_id
_entity_poly.type
_entity_poly.pdbx_seq_one_letter_code
_entity_poly.pdbx_strand_id
1 'polypeptide(L)'
;MYEFYLKRYAEIYFLVGKLEFLLRKHIVATLRDFAQKYSYGEWHQLIPNTPQNKEAIAAAKIASRGLDFESFLPFSFWRHLFRREYFAGLWVPSLHLAFLGIPNAATKASFKIVCRNMKRANNIRNRVAHFNLINAGDHEEEIATLLWLINAMEEPSG
;
A
#
# COMPACT_ATOMS: atom_id res chain seq x y z
N MET A 1 25.78 18.82 8.36
CA MET A 1 24.29 18.90 8.38
C MET A 1 23.64 18.36 7.11
N TYR A 2 24.13 18.76 5.96
CA TYR A 2 23.60 18.33 4.65
C TYR A 2 23.71 16.82 4.47
N GLU A 3 24.84 16.21 4.84
CA GLU A 3 25.03 14.76 4.75
C GLU A 3 24.05 13.97 5.62
N PHE A 4 23.71 14.52 6.79
CA PHE A 4 22.71 13.90 7.67
C PHE A 4 21.35 13.79 6.98
N TYR A 5 20.90 14.87 6.34
CA TYR A 5 19.64 14.87 5.61
C TYR A 5 19.66 13.93 4.41
N LEU A 6 20.79 13.85 3.71
CA LEU A 6 20.92 12.91 2.58
C LEU A 6 20.82 11.45 3.03
N LYS A 7 21.44 11.12 4.16
CA LYS A 7 21.36 9.76 4.71
C LYS A 7 19.92 9.41 5.10
N ARG A 8 19.23 10.33 5.77
CA ARG A 8 17.83 10.13 6.17
C ARG A 8 16.92 10.02 4.94
N TYR A 9 17.15 10.84 3.95
CA TYR A 9 16.42 10.77 2.68
C TYR A 9 16.61 9.40 2.01
N ALA A 10 17.86 8.93 1.94
CA ALA A 10 18.17 7.63 1.33
C ALA A 10 17.46 6.48 2.08
N GLU A 11 17.44 6.54 3.41
CA GLU A 11 16.76 5.55 4.24
C GLU A 11 15.24 5.55 3.99
N ILE A 12 14.64 6.74 3.97
CA ILE A 12 13.20 6.89 3.71
C ILE A 12 12.87 6.43 2.29
N TYR A 13 13.67 6.81 1.31
CA TYR A 13 13.49 6.38 -0.07
C TYR A 13 13.51 4.86 -0.20
N PHE A 14 14.47 4.21 0.46
CA PHE A 14 14.55 2.75 0.48
C PHE A 14 13.30 2.13 1.10
N LEU A 15 12.84 2.66 2.23
CA LEU A 15 11.66 2.13 2.93
C LEU A 15 10.37 2.33 2.12
N VAL A 16 10.23 3.47 1.44
CA VAL A 16 9.11 3.72 0.53
C VAL A 16 9.07 2.67 -0.58
N GLY A 17 10.22 2.40 -1.20
CA GLY A 17 10.32 1.38 -2.24
C GLY A 17 9.98 -0.01 -1.74
N LYS A 18 10.49 -0.38 -0.57
CA LYS A 18 10.20 -1.65 0.07
C LYS A 18 8.71 -1.79 0.38
N LEU A 19 8.11 -0.74 0.94
CA LEU A 19 6.69 -0.72 1.26
C LEU A 19 5.83 -0.89 0.01
N GLU A 20 6.13 -0.15 -1.04
CA GLU A 20 5.40 -0.24 -2.30
C GLU A 20 5.46 -1.65 -2.90
N PHE A 21 6.63 -2.26 -2.88
CA PHE A 21 6.82 -3.64 -3.33
C PHE A 21 5.97 -4.62 -2.51
N LEU A 22 6.01 -4.49 -1.17
CA LEU A 22 5.26 -5.39 -0.29
C LEU A 22 3.75 -5.20 -0.40
N LEU A 23 3.29 -3.96 -0.51
CA LEU A 23 1.86 -3.67 -0.70
C LEU A 23 1.34 -4.36 -1.96
N ARG A 24 2.02 -4.14 -3.07
CA ARG A 24 1.65 -4.77 -4.33
C ARG A 24 1.63 -6.29 -4.21
N LYS A 25 2.70 -6.86 -3.69
CA LYS A 25 2.86 -8.31 -3.56
C LYS A 25 1.76 -8.92 -2.69
N HIS A 26 1.56 -8.39 -1.49
CA HIS A 26 0.61 -8.96 -0.52
C HIS A 26 -0.84 -8.71 -0.91
N ILE A 27 -1.16 -7.53 -1.40
CA ILE A 27 -2.53 -7.20 -1.81
C ILE A 27 -2.94 -8.07 -3.01
N VAL A 28 -2.11 -8.14 -4.04
CA VAL A 28 -2.42 -8.92 -5.23
C VAL A 28 -2.56 -10.40 -4.88
N ALA A 29 -1.64 -10.96 -4.10
CA ALA A 29 -1.70 -12.35 -3.69
C ALA A 29 -2.98 -12.64 -2.89
N THR A 30 -3.31 -11.77 -1.94
CA THR A 30 -4.50 -11.92 -1.10
C THR A 30 -5.79 -11.86 -1.92
N LEU A 31 -5.91 -10.87 -2.80
CA LEU A 31 -7.11 -10.71 -3.63
C LEU A 31 -7.21 -11.81 -4.68
N ARG A 32 -6.08 -12.27 -5.22
CA ARG A 32 -6.04 -13.37 -6.18
C ARG A 32 -6.51 -14.67 -5.52
N ASP A 33 -6.05 -14.97 -4.32
CA ASP A 33 -6.48 -16.16 -3.57
C ASP A 33 -7.97 -16.10 -3.25
N PHE A 34 -8.46 -14.95 -2.83
CA PHE A 34 -9.88 -14.73 -2.55
C PHE A 34 -10.73 -14.92 -3.82
N ALA A 35 -10.32 -14.30 -4.93
CA ALA A 35 -11.03 -14.41 -6.20
C ALA A 35 -11.09 -15.86 -6.68
N GLN A 36 -10.00 -16.60 -6.55
CA GLN A 36 -9.95 -18.01 -6.93
C GLN A 36 -10.86 -18.86 -6.05
N LYS A 37 -10.81 -18.66 -4.75
CA LYS A 37 -11.60 -19.42 -3.77
C LYS A 37 -13.10 -19.26 -3.97
N TYR A 38 -13.55 -18.05 -4.32
CA TYR A 38 -14.97 -17.73 -4.46
C TYR A 38 -15.40 -17.54 -5.90
N SER A 39 -14.58 -17.89 -6.88
CA SER A 39 -14.88 -17.83 -8.32
C SER A 39 -15.27 -16.44 -8.82
N TYR A 40 -14.56 -15.40 -8.35
CA TYR A 40 -14.78 -14.02 -8.77
C TYR A 40 -13.99 -13.61 -10.02
N GLY A 41 -13.19 -14.49 -10.61
CA GLY A 41 -12.38 -14.15 -11.79
C GLY A 41 -11.03 -13.54 -11.42
N GLU A 42 -10.67 -12.42 -12.05
CA GLU A 42 -9.39 -11.75 -11.83
C GLU A 42 -9.39 -10.96 -10.52
N TRP A 43 -8.21 -10.83 -9.88
CA TRP A 43 -8.09 -10.15 -8.59
C TRP A 43 -8.59 -8.71 -8.63
N HIS A 44 -8.33 -8.00 -9.74
CA HIS A 44 -8.71 -6.60 -9.86
C HIS A 44 -10.22 -6.39 -10.01
N GLN A 45 -10.98 -7.43 -10.28
CA GLN A 45 -12.43 -7.34 -10.30
C GLN A 45 -13.03 -7.21 -8.90
N LEU A 46 -12.26 -7.51 -7.86
CA LEU A 46 -12.64 -7.28 -6.46
C LEU A 46 -12.47 -5.82 -6.03
N ILE A 47 -11.69 -5.05 -6.78
CA ILE A 47 -11.44 -3.64 -6.50
C ILE A 47 -12.72 -2.84 -6.80
N PRO A 48 -13.04 -1.80 -5.98
CA PRO A 48 -14.20 -0.97 -6.25
C PRO A 48 -14.19 -0.41 -7.67
N ASN A 49 -15.32 -0.51 -8.34
CA ASN A 49 -15.46 -0.20 -9.76
C ASN A 49 -15.67 1.31 -9.98
N THR A 50 -14.69 2.11 -9.57
CA THR A 50 -14.72 3.57 -9.77
C THR A 50 -14.08 3.92 -11.12
N PRO A 51 -14.46 5.07 -11.71
CA PRO A 51 -13.79 5.55 -12.94
C PRO A 51 -12.27 5.68 -12.76
N GLN A 52 -11.83 6.15 -11.60
CA GLN A 52 -10.40 6.31 -11.29
C GLN A 52 -9.66 4.98 -11.28
N ASN A 53 -10.24 3.95 -10.66
CA ASN A 53 -9.63 2.63 -10.60
C ASN A 53 -9.59 1.97 -11.98
N LYS A 54 -10.66 2.08 -12.73
CA LYS A 54 -10.72 1.58 -14.12
C LYS A 54 -9.65 2.21 -14.99
N GLU A 55 -9.50 3.53 -14.90
CA GLU A 55 -8.52 4.29 -15.66
C GLU A 55 -7.10 3.88 -15.29
N ALA A 56 -6.80 3.77 -13.99
CA ALA A 56 -5.49 3.36 -13.49
C ALA A 56 -5.11 1.97 -13.99
N ILE A 57 -6.05 1.02 -13.91
CA ILE A 57 -5.82 -0.36 -14.36
C ILE A 57 -5.62 -0.41 -15.88
N ALA A 58 -6.45 0.32 -16.65
CA ALA A 58 -6.31 0.38 -18.10
C ALA A 58 -4.96 0.96 -18.51
N ALA A 59 -4.54 2.06 -17.88
CA ALA A 59 -3.25 2.68 -18.14
C ALA A 59 -2.08 1.74 -17.81
N ALA A 60 -2.17 1.03 -16.69
CA ALA A 60 -1.15 0.06 -16.28
C ALA A 60 -1.05 -1.10 -17.28
N LYS A 61 -2.17 -1.60 -17.77
CA LYS A 61 -2.19 -2.68 -18.76
C LYS A 61 -1.54 -2.26 -20.08
N ILE A 62 -1.78 -1.03 -20.50
CA ILE A 62 -1.16 -0.47 -21.72
C ILE A 62 0.35 -0.33 -21.50
N ALA A 63 0.77 0.26 -20.39
CA ALA A 63 2.18 0.49 -20.07
C ALA A 63 2.96 -0.82 -19.97
N SER A 64 2.35 -1.88 -19.43
CA SER A 64 2.98 -3.18 -19.25
C SER A 64 3.04 -4.02 -20.52
N ARG A 65 2.35 -3.61 -21.58
CA ARG A 65 2.25 -4.37 -22.86
C ARG A 65 1.82 -5.83 -22.66
N GLY A 66 0.85 -6.05 -21.75
CA GLY A 66 0.32 -7.38 -21.47
C GLY A 66 1.15 -8.22 -20.51
N LEU A 67 2.21 -7.65 -19.93
CA LEU A 67 2.97 -8.28 -18.86
C LEU A 67 2.34 -7.96 -17.51
N ASP A 68 3.11 -8.06 -16.44
CA ASP A 68 2.69 -7.82 -15.06
C ASP A 68 2.26 -6.35 -14.89
N PHE A 69 0.98 -6.04 -15.13
CA PHE A 69 0.48 -4.68 -15.06
C PHE A 69 0.45 -4.14 -13.62
N GLU A 70 0.41 -5.01 -12.62
CA GLU A 70 0.41 -4.60 -11.21
C GLU A 70 1.63 -3.75 -10.87
N SER A 71 2.77 -4.05 -11.50
CA SER A 71 4.01 -3.30 -11.30
C SER A 71 3.93 -1.85 -11.81
N PHE A 72 2.96 -1.54 -12.64
CA PHE A 72 2.76 -0.22 -13.23
C PHE A 72 1.69 0.59 -12.54
N LEU A 73 1.06 0.04 -11.49
CA LEU A 73 0.08 0.77 -10.69
C LEU A 73 0.82 1.67 -9.70
N PRO A 74 0.43 2.96 -9.59
CA PRO A 74 1.12 3.89 -8.70
C PRO A 74 0.80 3.61 -7.22
N PHE A 75 1.65 4.14 -6.32
CA PHE A 75 1.42 3.99 -4.88
C PHE A 75 0.04 4.50 -4.47
N SER A 76 -0.42 5.60 -5.05
CA SER A 76 -1.73 6.18 -4.76
C SER A 76 -2.88 5.22 -5.07
N PHE A 77 -2.73 4.32 -6.05
CA PHE A 77 -3.72 3.30 -6.34
C PHE A 77 -3.92 2.38 -5.12
N TRP A 78 -2.80 1.88 -4.57
CA TRP A 78 -2.86 1.00 -3.39
C TRP A 78 -3.41 1.74 -2.17
N ARG A 79 -2.99 2.97 -1.98
CA ARG A 79 -3.48 3.81 -0.87
C ARG A 79 -4.99 4.00 -0.93
N HIS A 80 -5.56 4.19 -2.10
CA HIS A 80 -7.00 4.43 -2.26
C HIS A 80 -7.88 3.21 -1.94
N LEU A 81 -7.30 2.03 -1.81
CA LEU A 81 -8.04 0.84 -1.35
C LEU A 81 -8.37 0.91 0.14
N PHE A 82 -7.68 1.77 0.88
CA PHE A 82 -7.85 1.94 2.33
C PHE A 82 -8.70 3.16 2.63
N ARG A 83 -9.88 3.21 2.00
CA ARG A 83 -10.87 4.23 2.26
C ARG A 83 -11.95 3.70 3.18
N ARG A 84 -12.51 4.61 4.00
CA ARG A 84 -13.55 4.28 4.98
C ARG A 84 -14.74 3.52 4.35
N GLU A 85 -15.17 3.93 3.17
CA GLU A 85 -16.29 3.33 2.46
C GLU A 85 -16.03 1.89 2.02
N TYR A 86 -14.78 1.44 2.01
CA TYR A 86 -14.41 0.08 1.59
C TYR A 86 -14.21 -0.88 2.75
N PHE A 87 -14.52 -0.46 3.97
CA PHE A 87 -14.37 -1.32 5.15
C PHE A 87 -15.20 -2.60 5.02
N ALA A 88 -16.52 -2.47 4.80
CA ALA A 88 -17.42 -3.62 4.75
C ALA A 88 -17.25 -4.46 3.49
N GLY A 89 -17.00 -3.83 2.33
CA GLY A 89 -17.00 -4.52 1.04
C GLY A 89 -15.64 -5.08 0.63
N LEU A 90 -14.53 -4.51 1.12
CA LEU A 90 -13.20 -4.95 0.69
C LEU A 90 -12.33 -5.40 1.86
N TRP A 91 -12.24 -4.60 2.91
CA TRP A 91 -11.37 -4.92 4.06
C TRP A 91 -11.81 -6.17 4.80
N VAL A 92 -13.07 -6.19 5.26
CA VAL A 92 -13.59 -7.31 6.08
C VAL A 92 -13.57 -8.63 5.33
N PRO A 93 -14.04 -8.72 4.05
CA PRO A 93 -14.02 -10.00 3.37
C PRO A 93 -12.63 -10.49 2.99
N SER A 94 -11.71 -9.58 2.61
CA SER A 94 -10.47 -10.03 1.96
C SER A 94 -9.22 -9.23 2.32
N LEU A 95 -9.25 -7.91 2.19
CA LEU A 95 -8.02 -7.11 2.21
C LEU A 95 -7.26 -7.20 3.53
N HIS A 96 -7.95 -7.38 4.67
CA HIS A 96 -7.30 -7.54 5.97
C HIS A 96 -6.31 -8.72 6.00
N LEU A 97 -6.52 -9.73 5.16
CA LEU A 97 -5.65 -10.90 5.09
C LEU A 97 -4.25 -10.59 4.55
N ALA A 98 -4.07 -9.42 3.93
CA ALA A 98 -2.75 -8.95 3.51
C ALA A 98 -1.89 -8.48 4.68
N PHE A 99 -2.48 -8.28 5.85
CA PHE A 99 -1.81 -7.74 7.04
C PHE A 99 -1.64 -8.80 8.11
N LEU A 100 -0.81 -9.79 7.81
CA LEU A 100 -0.55 -10.95 8.66
C LEU A 100 0.06 -10.60 10.02
N GLY A 101 0.75 -9.47 10.10
CA GLY A 101 1.38 -9.00 11.33
C GLY A 101 0.43 -8.30 12.32
N ILE A 102 -0.85 -8.11 11.95
CA ILE A 102 -1.82 -7.43 12.80
C ILE A 102 -2.77 -8.48 13.41
N PRO A 103 -2.75 -8.66 14.74
CA PRO A 103 -3.76 -9.50 15.39
C PRO A 103 -5.15 -8.89 15.19
N ASN A 104 -6.14 -9.73 14.89
CA ASN A 104 -7.53 -9.28 14.67
C ASN A 104 -7.64 -8.15 13.65
N ALA A 105 -6.94 -8.31 12.52
CA ALA A 105 -6.83 -7.28 11.50
C ALA A 105 -8.20 -6.88 10.90
N ALA A 106 -9.20 -7.78 10.90
CA ALA A 106 -10.51 -7.51 10.34
C ALA A 106 -11.30 -6.43 11.09
N THR A 107 -10.88 -6.05 12.30
CA THR A 107 -11.61 -5.10 13.13
C THR A 107 -11.56 -3.68 12.56
N LYS A 108 -12.58 -2.88 12.91
CA LYS A 108 -12.65 -1.47 12.53
C LYS A 108 -11.48 -0.66 13.09
N ALA A 109 -11.06 -0.99 14.33
CA ALA A 109 -9.92 -0.33 14.96
C ALA A 109 -8.62 -0.54 14.18
N SER A 110 -8.35 -1.78 13.76
CA SER A 110 -7.18 -2.11 12.95
C SER A 110 -7.24 -1.41 11.59
N PHE A 111 -8.40 -1.41 10.95
CA PHE A 111 -8.59 -0.74 9.67
C PHE A 111 -8.28 0.74 9.75
N LYS A 112 -8.76 1.43 10.80
CA LYS A 112 -8.50 2.87 10.99
C LYS A 112 -7.02 3.18 11.12
N ILE A 113 -6.28 2.34 11.85
CA ILE A 113 -4.83 2.51 12.01
C ILE A 113 -4.11 2.34 10.68
N VAL A 114 -4.47 1.31 9.91
CA VAL A 114 -3.89 1.07 8.58
C VAL A 114 -4.19 2.24 7.65
N CYS A 115 -5.44 2.71 7.60
CA CYS A 115 -5.83 3.84 6.75
C CYS A 115 -5.02 5.10 7.06
N ARG A 116 -4.86 5.42 8.36
CA ARG A 116 -4.08 6.58 8.79
C ARG A 116 -2.63 6.47 8.37
N ASN A 117 -2.01 5.31 8.57
CA ASN A 117 -0.62 5.10 8.21
C ASN A 117 -0.43 5.09 6.69
N MET A 118 -1.37 4.54 5.93
CA MET A 118 -1.32 4.57 4.47
C MET A 118 -1.39 6.00 3.93
N LYS A 119 -2.24 6.85 4.52
CA LYS A 119 -2.32 8.26 4.15
C LYS A 119 -0.98 8.97 4.41
N ARG A 120 -0.38 8.73 5.58
CA ARG A 120 0.93 9.28 5.93
C ARG A 120 2.01 8.81 4.97
N ALA A 121 2.03 7.51 4.68
CA ALA A 121 3.00 6.92 3.76
C ALA A 121 2.89 7.51 2.36
N ASN A 122 1.68 7.74 1.88
CA ASN A 122 1.46 8.36 0.58
C ASN A 122 2.02 9.80 0.53
N ASN A 123 1.82 10.55 1.61
CA ASN A 123 2.38 11.91 1.73
C ASN A 123 3.91 11.88 1.75
N ILE A 124 4.50 10.93 2.48
CA ILE A 124 5.95 10.74 2.53
C ILE A 124 6.49 10.41 1.13
N ARG A 125 5.84 9.47 0.45
CA ARG A 125 6.21 9.06 -0.90
C ARG A 125 6.18 10.23 -1.88
N ASN A 126 5.14 11.05 -1.83
CA ASN A 126 5.01 12.20 -2.71
C ASN A 126 6.11 13.22 -2.47
N ARG A 127 6.43 13.49 -1.19
CA ARG A 127 7.52 14.42 -0.85
C ARG A 127 8.86 13.89 -1.34
N VAL A 128 9.14 12.60 -1.14
CA VAL A 128 10.38 11.96 -1.57
C VAL A 128 10.52 12.00 -3.09
N ALA A 129 9.42 11.77 -3.82
CA ALA A 129 9.43 11.82 -5.28
C ALA A 129 9.76 13.22 -5.82
N HIS A 130 9.48 14.27 -5.04
CA HIS A 130 9.79 15.65 -5.41
C HIS A 130 11.10 16.16 -4.80
N PHE A 131 11.90 15.32 -4.19
CA PHE A 131 13.19 15.66 -3.56
C PHE A 131 13.09 16.81 -2.55
N ASN A 132 11.98 16.89 -1.84
CA ASN A 132 11.78 17.94 -0.85
C ASN A 132 12.41 17.54 0.49
N LEU A 133 13.69 17.87 0.66
CA LEU A 133 14.47 17.55 1.86
C LEU A 133 14.22 18.55 3.00
N ILE A 134 13.93 19.81 2.67
CA ILE A 134 13.97 20.92 3.63
C ILE A 134 12.68 20.99 4.45
N ASN A 135 11.54 20.69 3.85
CA ASN A 135 10.25 20.69 4.54
C ASN A 135 9.91 19.31 5.10
N ALA A 136 10.94 18.52 5.33
CA ALA A 136 10.76 17.23 5.96
C ALA A 136 10.28 17.45 7.39
N GLY A 137 9.18 16.83 7.74
CA GLY A 137 8.73 16.72 9.11
C GLY A 137 9.72 15.87 9.93
N ASP A 138 9.25 15.29 10.98
CA ASP A 138 10.09 14.42 11.81
C ASP A 138 10.43 13.14 11.03
N HIS A 139 11.69 13.03 10.60
CA HIS A 139 12.18 11.87 9.85
C HIS A 139 12.04 10.57 10.65
N GLU A 140 12.24 10.62 11.96
CA GLU A 140 12.09 9.44 12.82
C GLU A 140 10.64 8.95 12.82
N GLU A 141 9.69 9.88 12.88
CA GLU A 141 8.27 9.56 12.84
C GLU A 141 7.87 8.99 11.47
N GLU A 142 8.43 9.51 10.40
CA GLU A 142 8.20 9.02 9.05
C GLU A 142 8.74 7.60 8.86
N ILE A 143 9.95 7.36 9.33
CA ILE A 143 10.58 6.03 9.31
C ILE A 143 9.73 5.05 10.13
N ALA A 144 9.27 5.48 11.31
CA ALA A 144 8.42 4.65 12.16
C ALA A 144 7.10 4.28 11.46
N THR A 145 6.47 5.22 10.74
CA THR A 145 5.25 4.95 9.97
C THR A 145 5.48 3.90 8.89
N LEU A 146 6.56 4.05 8.12
CA LEU A 146 6.88 3.11 7.05
C LEU A 146 7.20 1.71 7.60
N LEU A 147 7.97 1.64 8.67
CA LEU A 147 8.31 0.37 9.31
C LEU A 147 7.07 -0.30 9.92
N TRP A 148 6.16 0.48 10.49
CA TRP A 148 4.91 -0.07 11.04
C TRP A 148 4.12 -0.80 9.95
N LEU A 149 3.95 -0.17 8.78
CA LEU A 149 3.22 -0.77 7.66
C LEU A 149 3.94 -2.01 7.11
N ILE A 150 5.26 -1.94 6.97
CA ILE A 150 6.06 -3.07 6.51
C ILE A 150 5.88 -4.26 7.46
N ASN A 151 6.03 -4.02 8.77
CA ASN A 151 5.90 -5.07 9.77
C ASN A 151 4.47 -5.61 9.86
N ALA A 152 3.47 -4.75 9.61
CA ALA A 152 2.07 -5.15 9.63
C ALA A 152 1.74 -6.18 8.55
N MET A 153 2.50 -6.21 7.46
CA MET A 153 2.31 -7.18 6.37
C MET A 153 3.17 -8.43 6.52
N GLU A 154 4.17 -8.41 7.36
CA GLU A 154 5.05 -9.57 7.58
C GLU A 154 4.39 -10.57 8.53
N GLU A 155 4.68 -11.86 8.31
CA GLU A 155 4.22 -12.89 9.23
C GLU A 155 4.85 -12.68 10.61
N PRO A 156 4.08 -12.91 11.70
CA PRO A 156 4.66 -12.84 13.03
C PRO A 156 5.82 -13.81 13.14
N SER A 157 6.98 -13.32 13.60
CA SER A 157 8.13 -14.16 13.88
C SER A 157 7.83 -14.99 15.14
N GLY A 158 7.72 -16.27 14.98
CA GLY A 158 7.43 -17.09 16.16
C GLY A 158 7.34 -18.51 15.98
#